data_b1b3bac546da38eec3ca7afd879fd829
#
_entry.id   b1b3bac546da38eec3ca7afd879fd829
#
_cell.length_a   1.000
_cell.length_b   1.000
_cell.length_c   1.000
_cell.angle_alpha   90.00
_cell.angle_beta   90.00
_cell.angle_gamma   90.00
#
_symmetry.space_group_name_H-M   'P 1'
#
loop_
_entity.id
_entity.type
_entity.pdbx_description
1 polymer ?
#
loop_
_entity_poly.entity_id
_entity_poly.type
_entity_poly.pdbx_seq_one_letter_code
_entity_poly.pdbx_strand_id
1 'polypeptide(L)'
;MKIEKMHTKLKYIFLLAFIILMGCEKQIELDLPSVGSKLVVDGWLTSEPGEGGAERLHTVRLTQSISYFETQNYPVVKDAQVILKDDKGQAYPLTYTLPMVYDPNVGKEVADEQKGRYEIRKNLEQNTSYTLYIKTTDGIEYESTAQMVIDYPYAPKIFVEYKEADDFSDEDEGYYINFEPKYSDEGNFYFCWQLFKLESYTDWSDPENPIKVSYTFPYSDLLFGSNVYTSVEESETQFDQAAQKGEQYFIKQHVVARGVYDFLRLAEEQRDNEGTQFSPPPAPLRSNIKRIGGNTLDDDALGFFIISSVQKTEVTSIN
;
A
#
# COMPACT_ATOMS: atom_id res chain seq x y z
N MET A 1 -16.93 -70.98 16.94
CA MET A 1 -16.41 -70.43 18.21
C MET A 1 -15.13 -69.58 18.10
N LYS A 2 -14.20 -69.79 17.12
CA LYS A 2 -12.96 -68.96 16.97
C LYS A 2 -13.18 -67.65 16.23
N ILE A 3 -14.12 -67.62 15.28
CA ILE A 3 -14.42 -66.42 14.42
C ILE A 3 -15.19 -65.35 15.21
N GLU A 4 -16.12 -65.71 16.06
CA GLU A 4 -16.89 -64.77 16.90
C GLU A 4 -16.00 -63.98 17.88
N LYS A 5 -15.01 -64.64 18.49
CA LYS A 5 -14.06 -63.97 19.40
C LYS A 5 -13.13 -62.97 18.66
N MET A 6 -12.88 -63.18 17.37
CA MET A 6 -12.07 -62.31 16.57
C MET A 6 -12.84 -61.02 16.21
N HIS A 7 -14.12 -61.12 15.83
CA HIS A 7 -14.97 -59.98 15.56
C HIS A 7 -15.20 -59.10 16.80
N THR A 8 -15.31 -59.69 17.95
CA THR A 8 -15.46 -58.94 19.20
C THR A 8 -14.20 -58.17 19.57
N LYS A 9 -13.02 -58.77 19.42
CA LYS A 9 -11.74 -58.06 19.63
C LYS A 9 -11.53 -56.93 18.62
N LEU A 10 -11.89 -57.11 17.36
CA LEU A 10 -11.79 -56.10 16.33
C LEU A 10 -12.70 -54.89 16.63
N LYS A 11 -13.92 -55.12 17.15
CA LYS A 11 -14.83 -54.03 17.58
C LYS A 11 -14.24 -53.21 18.73
N TYR A 12 -13.60 -53.84 19.69
CA TYR A 12 -12.96 -53.13 20.80
C TYR A 12 -11.72 -52.33 20.35
N ILE A 13 -10.95 -52.83 19.40
CA ILE A 13 -9.82 -52.11 18.81
C ILE A 13 -10.32 -50.87 18.04
N PHE A 14 -11.41 -51.02 17.29
CA PHE A 14 -12.02 -49.87 16.56
C PHE A 14 -12.61 -48.84 17.53
N LEU A 15 -13.25 -49.29 18.62
CA LEU A 15 -13.78 -48.39 19.64
C LEU A 15 -12.66 -47.65 20.38
N LEU A 16 -11.56 -48.33 20.69
CA LEU A 16 -10.39 -47.72 21.32
C LEU A 16 -9.71 -46.70 20.40
N ALA A 17 -9.58 -47.02 19.10
CA ALA A 17 -9.04 -46.10 18.10
C ALA A 17 -9.92 -44.85 17.92
N PHE A 18 -11.26 -45.00 18.00
CA PHE A 18 -12.20 -43.88 17.90
C PHE A 18 -12.13 -42.96 19.13
N ILE A 19 -11.86 -43.48 20.31
CA ILE A 19 -11.69 -42.69 21.54
C ILE A 19 -10.37 -41.88 21.49
N ILE A 20 -9.32 -42.43 20.89
CA ILE A 20 -8.03 -41.72 20.73
C ILE A 20 -8.14 -40.57 19.72
N LEU A 21 -9.03 -40.66 18.74
CA LEU A 21 -9.29 -39.58 17.75
C LEU A 21 -10.17 -38.44 18.30
N MET A 22 -10.80 -38.60 19.47
CA MET A 22 -11.47 -37.52 20.20
C MET A 22 -10.44 -36.75 21.07
N GLY A 23 -9.29 -36.42 20.51
CA GLY A 23 -8.35 -35.50 21.14
C GLY A 23 -9.01 -34.14 21.31
N CYS A 24 -9.15 -33.69 22.56
CA CYS A 24 -9.58 -32.33 22.84
C CYS A 24 -8.65 -31.35 22.10
N GLU A 25 -9.15 -30.67 21.12
CA GLU A 25 -8.55 -29.42 20.67
C GLU A 25 -8.64 -28.44 21.84
N LYS A 26 -7.51 -28.25 22.51
CA LYS A 26 -7.40 -27.20 23.51
C LYS A 26 -7.39 -25.88 22.73
N GLN A 27 -8.52 -25.19 22.76
CA GLN A 27 -8.58 -23.83 22.25
C GLN A 27 -7.56 -22.99 23.03
N ILE A 28 -6.49 -22.59 22.37
CA ILE A 28 -5.51 -21.70 22.97
C ILE A 28 -6.14 -20.31 22.90
N GLU A 29 -6.70 -19.86 24.01
CA GLU A 29 -7.04 -18.45 24.17
C GLU A 29 -5.71 -17.68 24.27
N LEU A 30 -5.31 -17.02 23.17
CA LEU A 30 -4.22 -16.07 23.19
C LEU A 30 -4.73 -14.82 23.94
N ASP A 31 -4.28 -14.66 25.16
CA ASP A 31 -4.47 -13.42 25.92
C ASP A 31 -3.51 -12.37 25.35
N LEU A 32 -3.94 -11.73 24.26
CA LEU A 32 -3.19 -10.62 23.68
C LEU A 32 -3.44 -9.38 24.54
N PRO A 33 -2.38 -8.66 24.97
CA PRO A 33 -2.57 -7.44 25.73
C PRO A 33 -3.41 -6.46 24.88
N SER A 34 -4.52 -6.00 25.43
CA SER A 34 -5.35 -4.97 24.78
C SER A 34 -4.56 -3.66 24.76
N VAL A 35 -3.93 -3.37 23.64
CA VAL A 35 -3.38 -2.05 23.38
C VAL A 35 -4.58 -1.14 23.08
N GLY A 36 -4.68 0.00 23.75
CA GLY A 36 -5.73 0.98 23.46
C GLY A 36 -5.76 1.36 21.97
N SER A 37 -6.92 1.75 21.48
CA SER A 37 -7.07 2.17 20.08
C SER A 37 -6.14 3.34 19.77
N LYS A 38 -5.38 3.24 18.69
CA LYS A 38 -4.41 4.26 18.23
C LYS A 38 -4.91 4.93 16.97
N LEU A 39 -4.57 6.21 16.79
CA LEU A 39 -4.75 6.89 15.51
C LEU A 39 -3.90 6.19 14.44
N VAL A 40 -4.51 5.92 13.29
CA VAL A 40 -3.83 5.40 12.10
C VAL A 40 -3.93 6.46 11.02
N VAL A 41 -2.79 6.81 10.43
CA VAL A 41 -2.70 7.82 9.37
C VAL A 41 -2.24 7.16 8.08
N ASP A 42 -3.02 7.36 7.03
CA ASP A 42 -2.71 6.93 5.67
C ASP A 42 -2.75 8.17 4.76
N GLY A 43 -1.58 8.65 4.37
CA GLY A 43 -1.45 9.84 3.54
C GLY A 43 -0.26 9.74 2.62
N TRP A 44 -0.52 9.63 1.31
CA TRP A 44 0.50 9.68 0.27
C TRP A 44 0.20 10.81 -0.72
N LEU A 45 0.97 11.89 -0.61
CA LEU A 45 0.87 13.05 -1.46
C LEU A 45 1.98 13.03 -2.52
N THR A 46 1.67 13.44 -3.74
CA THR A 46 2.60 13.39 -4.87
C THR A 46 2.78 14.77 -5.51
N SER A 47 3.97 15.03 -6.08
CA SER A 47 4.22 16.27 -6.82
C SER A 47 3.62 16.29 -8.24
N GLU A 48 3.03 15.16 -8.68
CA GLU A 48 2.40 15.07 -9.99
C GLU A 48 1.24 16.08 -10.07
N PRO A 49 1.21 16.98 -11.06
CA PRO A 49 0.12 17.92 -11.21
C PRO A 49 -1.19 17.20 -11.55
N GLY A 50 -2.32 17.83 -11.26
CA GLY A 50 -3.62 17.36 -11.68
C GLY A 50 -3.79 17.41 -13.21
N GLU A 51 -4.85 16.81 -13.71
CA GLU A 51 -5.17 16.80 -15.14
C GLU A 51 -5.29 18.22 -15.71
N GLY A 52 -4.70 18.43 -16.89
CA GLY A 52 -4.69 19.74 -17.56
C GLY A 52 -3.92 20.84 -16.81
N GLY A 53 -3.05 20.47 -15.85
CA GLY A 53 -2.29 21.41 -15.03
C GLY A 53 -3.08 22.02 -13.86
N ALA A 54 -4.27 21.49 -13.57
CA ALA A 54 -5.04 21.86 -12.38
C ALA A 54 -4.31 21.47 -11.09
N GLU A 55 -4.73 22.06 -9.96
CA GLU A 55 -4.24 21.63 -8.66
C GLU A 55 -4.62 20.17 -8.38
N ARG A 56 -3.65 19.37 -7.96
CA ARG A 56 -3.85 17.98 -7.62
C ARG A 56 -4.68 17.84 -6.36
N LEU A 57 -5.64 16.93 -6.40
CA LEU A 57 -6.36 16.50 -5.21
C LEU A 57 -5.47 15.53 -4.42
N HIS A 58 -5.19 15.88 -3.17
CA HIS A 58 -4.53 15.02 -2.21
C HIS A 58 -5.47 14.60 -1.10
N THR A 59 -5.28 13.40 -0.60
CA THR A 59 -6.12 12.83 0.45
C THR A 59 -5.27 12.29 1.60
N VAL A 60 -5.77 12.45 2.81
CA VAL A 60 -5.26 11.83 4.03
C VAL A 60 -6.41 11.14 4.72
N ARG A 61 -6.29 9.85 4.98
CA ARG A 61 -7.28 9.08 5.72
C ARG A 61 -6.83 8.91 7.15
N LEU A 62 -7.75 9.16 8.08
CA LEU A 62 -7.55 8.95 9.50
C LEU A 62 -8.53 7.90 10.01
N THR A 63 -8.01 6.86 10.66
CA THR A 63 -8.83 5.81 11.26
C THR A 63 -8.33 5.49 12.66
N GLN A 64 -9.08 4.69 13.40
CA GLN A 64 -8.64 4.10 14.66
C GLN A 64 -8.23 2.66 14.43
N SER A 65 -7.17 2.21 15.09
CA SER A 65 -6.83 0.80 15.11
C SER A 65 -7.90 0.02 15.90
N ILE A 66 -8.14 -1.22 15.47
CA ILE A 66 -9.05 -2.16 16.12
C ILE A 66 -8.26 -3.33 16.72
N SER A 67 -8.88 -4.07 17.63
CA SER A 67 -8.32 -5.29 18.17
C SER A 67 -8.16 -6.35 17.06
N TYR A 68 -7.15 -7.20 17.17
CA TYR A 68 -6.87 -8.27 16.22
C TYR A 68 -8.08 -9.21 15.98
N PHE A 69 -8.93 -9.39 16.99
CA PHE A 69 -10.11 -10.24 16.89
C PHE A 69 -11.37 -9.53 16.39
N GLU A 70 -11.30 -8.22 16.19
CA GLU A 70 -12.41 -7.46 15.62
C GLU A 70 -12.38 -7.58 14.10
N THR A 71 -13.50 -8.00 13.51
CA THR A 71 -13.65 -8.14 12.05
C THR A 71 -14.40 -6.96 11.42
N GLN A 72 -14.66 -5.92 12.19
CA GLN A 72 -15.40 -4.73 11.74
C GLN A 72 -14.50 -3.78 10.97
N ASN A 73 -15.14 -2.88 10.23
CA ASN A 73 -14.43 -1.80 9.54
C ASN A 73 -13.71 -0.88 10.54
N TYR A 74 -12.53 -0.40 10.17
CA TYR A 74 -11.78 0.56 10.97
C TYR A 74 -12.58 1.86 11.16
N PRO A 75 -12.83 2.31 12.41
CA PRO A 75 -13.55 3.55 12.65
C PRO A 75 -12.84 4.75 12.01
N VAL A 76 -13.56 5.51 11.19
CA VAL A 76 -13.00 6.72 10.55
C VAL A 76 -13.01 7.87 11.55
N VAL A 77 -11.90 8.59 11.67
CA VAL A 77 -11.79 9.81 12.48
C VAL A 77 -12.29 10.99 11.66
N LYS A 78 -13.44 11.56 12.04
CA LYS A 78 -14.14 12.61 11.29
C LYS A 78 -13.67 13.98 11.80
N ASP A 79 -13.89 14.54 12.76
CA ASP A 79 -13.79 15.93 13.21
C ASP A 79 -12.39 16.37 13.69
N ALA A 80 -11.32 15.78 13.14
CA ALA A 80 -9.96 16.21 13.45
C ALA A 80 -9.61 17.48 12.66
N GLN A 81 -8.76 18.32 13.22
CA GLN A 81 -8.09 19.37 12.48
C GLN A 81 -6.85 18.77 11.80
N VAL A 82 -6.81 18.81 10.48
CA VAL A 82 -5.69 18.29 9.67
C VAL A 82 -5.11 19.43 8.85
N ILE A 83 -3.81 19.66 8.98
CA ILE A 83 -3.12 20.78 8.34
C ILE A 83 -1.82 20.28 7.70
N LEU A 84 -1.64 20.56 6.41
CA LEU A 84 -0.35 20.46 5.75
C LEU A 84 0.40 21.76 5.99
N LYS A 85 1.65 21.71 6.44
CA LYS A 85 2.50 22.87 6.63
C LYS A 85 3.74 22.74 5.75
N ASP A 86 4.16 23.81 5.09
CA ASP A 86 5.43 23.85 4.39
C ASP A 86 6.56 24.42 5.26
N ASP A 87 7.81 24.28 4.80
CA ASP A 87 8.99 24.80 5.47
C ASP A 87 9.14 26.33 5.40
N LYS A 88 8.26 27.01 4.65
CA LYS A 88 8.14 28.47 4.59
C LYS A 88 7.17 29.01 5.64
N GLY A 89 6.55 28.12 6.43
CA GLY A 89 5.60 28.46 7.49
C GLY A 89 4.17 28.66 7.02
N GLN A 90 3.87 28.35 5.77
CA GLN A 90 2.49 28.42 5.27
C GLN A 90 1.71 27.17 5.68
N ALA A 91 0.48 27.38 6.13
CA ALA A 91 -0.42 26.32 6.57
C ALA A 91 -1.58 26.15 5.59
N TYR A 92 -1.87 24.90 5.27
CA TYR A 92 -2.91 24.51 4.31
C TYR A 92 -3.86 23.53 5.00
N PRO A 93 -5.05 23.97 5.45
CA PRO A 93 -6.02 23.09 6.11
C PRO A 93 -6.64 22.12 5.09
N LEU A 94 -6.78 20.87 5.50
CA LEU A 94 -7.52 19.85 4.76
C LEU A 94 -8.97 19.81 5.24
N THR A 95 -9.88 19.57 4.30
CA THR A 95 -11.33 19.48 4.58
C THR A 95 -11.76 18.03 4.62
N TYR A 96 -12.52 17.64 5.64
CA TYR A 96 -13.14 16.31 5.70
C TYR A 96 -14.21 16.16 4.64
N THR A 97 -14.17 15.06 3.89
CA THR A 97 -15.05 14.77 2.77
C THR A 97 -15.48 13.30 2.81
N LEU A 98 -16.75 13.05 2.47
CA LEU A 98 -17.27 11.71 2.22
C LEU A 98 -17.35 11.46 0.72
N PRO A 99 -16.60 10.48 0.19
CA PRO A 99 -16.72 10.15 -1.23
C PRO A 99 -18.10 9.57 -1.52
N MET A 100 -18.63 9.93 -2.68
CA MET A 100 -19.86 9.36 -3.20
C MET A 100 -19.54 8.06 -3.93
N VAL A 101 -20.29 7.01 -3.65
CA VAL A 101 -20.18 5.69 -4.30
C VAL A 101 -21.56 5.28 -4.81
N TYR A 102 -21.60 4.63 -5.97
CA TYR A 102 -22.85 4.10 -6.49
C TYR A 102 -23.30 2.88 -5.66
N ASP A 103 -24.49 2.97 -5.09
CA ASP A 103 -25.13 1.85 -4.38
C ASP A 103 -26.14 1.18 -5.32
N PRO A 104 -25.87 -0.04 -5.80
CA PRO A 104 -26.77 -0.74 -6.71
C PRO A 104 -28.11 -1.12 -6.06
N ASN A 105 -28.21 -1.21 -4.74
CA ASN A 105 -29.44 -1.51 -4.02
C ASN A 105 -30.39 -0.31 -4.00
N VAL A 106 -29.84 0.88 -4.02
CA VAL A 106 -30.61 2.15 -3.99
C VAL A 106 -30.70 2.78 -5.38
N GLY A 107 -29.83 2.36 -6.31
CA GLY A 107 -29.80 2.86 -7.70
C GLY A 107 -29.31 4.30 -7.84
N LYS A 108 -28.55 4.81 -6.86
CA LYS A 108 -27.98 6.16 -6.86
C LYS A 108 -26.66 6.23 -6.12
N GLU A 109 -25.95 7.34 -6.27
CA GLU A 109 -24.79 7.63 -5.45
C GLU A 109 -25.19 7.96 -4.01
N VAL A 110 -24.45 7.38 -3.06
CA VAL A 110 -24.60 7.61 -1.61
C VAL A 110 -23.24 7.94 -1.02
N ALA A 111 -23.22 8.70 0.07
CA ALA A 111 -21.98 8.98 0.79
C ALA A 111 -21.47 7.71 1.49
N ASP A 112 -20.20 7.35 1.26
CA ASP A 112 -19.56 6.22 1.91
C ASP A 112 -18.84 6.69 3.19
N GLU A 113 -19.49 6.50 4.33
CA GLU A 113 -18.92 6.89 5.63
C GLU A 113 -17.64 6.12 5.98
N GLN A 114 -17.45 4.91 5.44
CA GLN A 114 -16.28 4.09 5.69
C GLN A 114 -15.04 4.58 4.91
N LYS A 115 -15.27 5.39 3.86
CA LYS A 115 -14.22 5.98 3.01
C LYS A 115 -13.99 7.46 3.26
N GLY A 116 -14.49 7.99 4.38
CA GLY A 116 -14.25 9.38 4.78
C GLY A 116 -12.76 9.70 4.86
N ARG A 117 -12.40 10.90 4.37
CA ARG A 117 -11.02 11.34 4.25
C ARG A 117 -10.90 12.86 4.29
N TYR A 118 -9.70 13.35 4.55
CA TYR A 118 -9.36 14.76 4.51
C TYR A 118 -8.73 15.09 3.16
N GLU A 119 -9.20 16.16 2.52
CA GLU A 119 -8.84 16.53 1.16
C GLU A 119 -8.27 17.95 1.08
N ILE A 120 -7.31 18.11 0.16
CA ILE A 120 -6.80 19.41 -0.25
C ILE A 120 -6.45 19.39 -1.74
N ARG A 121 -6.72 20.50 -2.43
CA ARG A 121 -6.22 20.72 -3.79
C ARG A 121 -5.02 21.66 -3.73
N LYS A 122 -3.88 21.15 -4.16
CA LYS A 122 -2.61 21.88 -4.17
C LYS A 122 -1.59 21.17 -5.05
N ASN A 123 -0.80 21.91 -5.79
CA ASN A 123 0.42 21.39 -6.38
C ASN A 123 1.55 21.54 -5.36
N LEU A 124 2.26 20.44 -5.07
CA LEU A 124 3.42 20.46 -4.19
C LEU A 124 4.62 21.03 -4.92
N GLU A 125 5.36 21.92 -4.26
CA GLU A 125 6.52 22.59 -4.82
C GLU A 125 7.77 21.74 -4.67
N GLN A 126 8.58 21.66 -5.72
CA GLN A 126 9.89 21.02 -5.71
C GLN A 126 10.81 21.65 -4.65
N ASN A 127 11.67 20.84 -4.05
CA ASN A 127 12.63 21.26 -3.02
C ASN A 127 11.98 21.95 -1.81
N THR A 128 10.71 21.67 -1.56
CA THR A 128 9.96 22.17 -0.41
C THR A 128 9.61 20.99 0.51
N SER A 129 9.83 21.15 1.80
CA SER A 129 9.48 20.17 2.79
C SER A 129 8.10 20.45 3.39
N TYR A 130 7.34 19.41 3.61
CA TYR A 130 6.03 19.49 4.21
C TYR A 130 5.92 18.59 5.44
N THR A 131 5.16 19.05 6.44
CA THR A 131 4.75 18.29 7.62
C THR A 131 3.24 18.20 7.69
N LEU A 132 2.73 17.08 8.17
CA LEU A 132 1.31 16.90 8.47
C LEU A 132 1.09 17.11 9.97
N TYR A 133 0.24 18.06 10.31
CA TYR A 133 -0.22 18.28 11.68
C TYR A 133 -1.65 17.79 11.83
N ILE A 134 -1.93 17.08 12.92
CA ILE A 134 -3.26 16.53 13.24
C ILE A 134 -3.57 16.86 14.69
N LYS A 135 -4.78 17.39 14.92
CA LYS A 135 -5.35 17.56 16.26
C LYS A 135 -6.70 16.87 16.31
N THR A 136 -6.81 15.86 17.14
CA THR A 136 -8.03 15.09 17.34
C THR A 136 -9.00 15.82 18.26
N THR A 137 -10.26 15.41 18.31
CA THR A 137 -11.32 16.05 19.09
C THR A 137 -11.10 15.99 20.60
N ASP A 138 -10.37 14.99 21.08
CA ASP A 138 -9.93 14.85 22.47
C ASP A 138 -8.74 15.73 22.82
N GLY A 139 -8.25 16.52 21.86
CA GLY A 139 -7.17 17.49 22.03
C GLY A 139 -5.76 16.92 21.90
N ILE A 140 -5.61 15.64 21.52
CA ILE A 140 -4.31 15.06 21.26
C ILE A 140 -3.76 15.60 19.94
N GLU A 141 -2.50 15.99 19.95
CA GLU A 141 -1.82 16.58 18.81
C GLU A 141 -0.71 15.67 18.29
N TYR A 142 -0.62 15.54 16.97
CA TYR A 142 0.41 14.76 16.29
C TYR A 142 1.05 15.59 15.17
N GLU A 143 2.31 15.32 14.89
CA GLU A 143 3.03 15.92 13.77
C GLU A 143 3.93 14.89 13.09
N SER A 144 3.90 14.88 11.75
CA SER A 144 4.80 14.01 10.98
C SER A 144 6.23 14.56 10.98
N THR A 145 7.22 13.70 10.72
CA THR A 145 8.52 14.19 10.27
C THR A 145 8.36 14.91 8.94
N ALA A 146 9.17 15.95 8.72
CA ALA A 146 9.17 16.69 7.47
C ALA A 146 9.55 15.77 6.30
N GLN A 147 8.80 15.87 5.21
CA GLN A 147 9.02 15.13 3.96
C GLN A 147 9.25 16.12 2.82
N MET A 148 10.35 15.99 2.11
CA MET A 148 10.73 16.88 1.03
C MET A 148 10.24 16.34 -0.32
N VAL A 149 9.73 17.23 -1.17
CA VAL A 149 9.53 16.97 -2.59
C VAL A 149 10.88 17.03 -3.28
N ILE A 150 11.47 15.88 -3.53
CA ILE A 150 12.81 15.75 -4.10
C ILE A 150 12.75 16.07 -5.59
N ASP A 151 13.55 17.05 -6.03
CA ASP A 151 13.67 17.36 -7.45
C ASP A 151 14.51 16.29 -8.15
N TYR A 152 13.87 15.47 -8.98
CA TYR A 152 14.50 14.40 -9.73
C TYR A 152 13.92 14.33 -11.14
N PRO A 153 14.67 14.74 -12.17
CA PRO A 153 14.11 14.96 -13.50
C PRO A 153 14.07 13.70 -14.39
N TYR A 154 14.59 12.57 -13.92
CA TYR A 154 14.74 11.39 -14.77
C TYR A 154 13.61 10.41 -14.54
N ALA A 155 12.94 9.99 -15.62
CA ALA A 155 12.06 8.84 -15.65
C ALA A 155 12.84 7.58 -16.06
N PRO A 156 12.45 6.38 -15.61
CA PRO A 156 13.02 5.14 -16.11
C PRO A 156 12.61 4.92 -17.57
N LYS A 157 13.37 4.10 -18.27
CA LYS A 157 13.03 3.65 -19.62
C LYS A 157 12.28 2.32 -19.51
N ILE A 158 11.04 2.28 -20.00
CA ILE A 158 10.20 1.08 -20.02
C ILE A 158 10.44 0.29 -21.32
N PHE A 159 10.43 -1.04 -21.26
CA PHE A 159 10.46 -1.94 -22.39
C PHE A 159 9.71 -3.24 -22.08
N VAL A 160 9.43 -4.02 -23.12
CA VAL A 160 8.70 -5.27 -23.03
C VAL A 160 9.59 -6.41 -23.49
N GLU A 161 9.61 -7.49 -22.75
CA GLU A 161 10.31 -8.73 -23.08
C GLU A 161 9.30 -9.87 -23.15
N TYR A 162 9.41 -10.71 -24.17
CA TYR A 162 8.64 -11.95 -24.26
C TYR A 162 9.48 -13.08 -23.66
N LYS A 163 8.92 -13.84 -22.74
CA LYS A 163 9.52 -15.02 -22.16
C LYS A 163 8.73 -16.26 -22.56
N GLU A 164 9.43 -17.30 -22.92
CA GLU A 164 8.84 -18.64 -23.13
C GLU A 164 8.72 -19.32 -21.77
N ALA A 165 7.71 -20.20 -21.64
CA ALA A 165 7.57 -21.01 -20.43
C ALA A 165 8.82 -21.84 -20.20
N ASP A 166 9.36 -21.81 -19.00
CA ASP A 166 10.51 -22.61 -18.58
C ASP A 166 10.07 -23.54 -17.42
N ASP A 167 10.32 -24.84 -17.61
CA ASP A 167 10.02 -25.88 -16.59
C ASP A 167 10.78 -25.67 -15.25
N PHE A 168 11.75 -24.77 -15.22
CA PHE A 168 12.62 -24.50 -14.06
C PHE A 168 12.36 -23.13 -13.40
N SER A 169 11.52 -22.28 -13.98
CA SER A 169 11.10 -21.01 -13.42
C SER A 169 9.62 -21.02 -13.09
N ASP A 170 9.21 -20.26 -12.10
CA ASP A 170 7.80 -20.04 -11.76
C ASP A 170 7.13 -19.00 -12.70
N GLU A 171 7.87 -18.54 -13.75
CA GLU A 171 7.36 -17.55 -14.70
C GLU A 171 6.54 -18.24 -15.80
N ASP A 172 5.34 -17.74 -16.01
CA ASP A 172 4.46 -18.17 -17.11
C ASP A 172 4.95 -17.62 -18.46
N GLU A 173 4.63 -18.32 -19.55
CA GLU A 173 4.86 -17.79 -20.89
C GLU A 173 4.07 -16.48 -21.09
N GLY A 174 4.75 -15.40 -21.53
CA GLY A 174 4.08 -14.12 -21.75
C GLY A 174 5.01 -12.93 -21.97
N TYR A 175 4.39 -11.76 -22.03
CA TYR A 175 5.09 -10.49 -22.15
C TYR A 175 5.28 -9.87 -20.76
N TYR A 176 6.51 -9.56 -20.41
CA TYR A 176 6.85 -8.95 -19.12
C TYR A 176 7.26 -7.50 -19.31
N ILE A 177 6.79 -6.65 -18.39
CA ILE A 177 7.14 -5.24 -18.37
C ILE A 177 8.41 -5.07 -17.58
N ASN A 178 9.45 -4.65 -18.26
CA ASN A 178 10.76 -4.34 -17.69
C ASN A 178 11.03 -2.84 -17.75
N PHE A 179 11.95 -2.36 -16.93
CA PHE A 179 12.41 -1.00 -17.01
C PHE A 179 13.88 -0.87 -16.64
N GLU A 180 14.50 0.16 -17.19
CA GLU A 180 15.88 0.53 -16.89
C GLU A 180 15.86 1.83 -16.07
N PRO A 181 16.19 1.78 -14.76
CA PRO A 181 16.29 3.00 -13.95
C PRO A 181 17.40 3.90 -14.48
N LYS A 182 17.15 5.21 -14.44
CA LYS A 182 18.21 6.17 -14.72
C LYS A 182 18.61 6.82 -13.41
N TYR A 183 19.80 6.50 -12.93
CA TYR A 183 20.34 7.06 -11.70
C TYR A 183 21.10 8.36 -11.95
N SER A 184 21.10 9.24 -10.95
CA SER A 184 21.95 10.44 -10.90
C SER A 184 23.21 10.12 -10.14
N ASP A 185 24.34 10.66 -10.58
CA ASP A 185 25.61 10.58 -9.86
C ASP A 185 25.67 11.54 -8.66
N GLU A 186 24.72 12.48 -8.60
CA GLU A 186 24.64 13.49 -7.56
C GLU A 186 23.51 13.16 -6.55
N GLY A 187 23.90 12.95 -5.30
CA GLY A 187 22.96 12.74 -4.19
C GLY A 187 22.55 11.28 -3.95
N ASN A 188 21.82 11.09 -2.87
CA ASN A 188 21.31 9.80 -2.45
C ASN A 188 19.81 9.75 -2.70
N PHE A 189 19.39 8.92 -3.64
CA PHE A 189 18.00 8.80 -4.04
C PHE A 189 17.45 7.41 -3.73
N TYR A 190 16.19 7.38 -3.35
CA TYR A 190 15.44 6.17 -3.04
C TYR A 190 14.17 6.17 -3.88
N PHE A 191 13.91 5.04 -4.52
CA PHE A 191 12.85 4.91 -5.51
C PHE A 191 11.88 3.81 -5.11
N CYS A 192 10.61 4.03 -5.44
CA CYS A 192 9.67 2.94 -5.62
C CYS A 192 8.95 3.13 -6.95
N TRP A 193 8.75 2.02 -7.66
CA TRP A 193 8.11 1.99 -8.97
C TRP A 193 6.79 1.26 -8.88
N GLN A 194 5.81 1.80 -9.56
CA GLN A 194 4.47 1.24 -9.62
C GLN A 194 4.01 1.13 -11.07
N LEU A 195 3.57 -0.06 -11.47
CA LEU A 195 3.03 -0.31 -12.79
C LEU A 195 1.57 0.12 -12.88
N PHE A 196 1.23 0.79 -13.97
CA PHE A 196 -0.14 1.19 -14.30
C PHE A 196 -0.53 0.63 -15.67
N LYS A 197 -1.70 0.05 -15.74
CA LYS A 197 -2.37 -0.31 -16.98
C LYS A 197 -3.27 0.83 -17.42
N LEU A 198 -3.20 1.18 -18.71
CA LEU A 198 -4.07 2.18 -19.32
C LEU A 198 -5.16 1.46 -20.11
N GLU A 199 -6.41 1.70 -19.76
CA GLU A 199 -7.56 1.19 -20.50
C GLU A 199 -8.39 2.32 -21.09
N SER A 200 -9.02 2.02 -22.23
CA SER A 200 -9.94 2.96 -22.87
C SER A 200 -11.33 2.35 -22.88
N TYR A 201 -12.29 3.07 -22.38
CA TYR A 201 -13.69 2.69 -22.39
C TYR A 201 -14.46 3.55 -23.38
N THR A 202 -15.39 2.94 -24.11
CA THR A 202 -16.28 3.69 -25.00
C THR A 202 -17.20 4.57 -24.15
N ASP A 203 -17.11 5.88 -24.36
CA ASP A 203 -18.12 6.80 -23.88
C ASP A 203 -19.32 6.76 -24.85
N TRP A 204 -20.42 6.16 -24.43
CA TRP A 204 -21.62 6.05 -25.27
C TRP A 204 -22.28 7.41 -25.55
N SER A 205 -21.92 8.47 -24.80
CA SER A 205 -22.34 9.84 -25.07
C SER A 205 -21.46 10.56 -26.08
N ASP A 206 -20.20 10.15 -26.21
CA ASP A 206 -19.20 10.64 -27.17
C ASP A 206 -18.28 9.50 -27.63
N PRO A 207 -18.73 8.62 -28.54
CA PRO A 207 -17.99 7.44 -28.98
C PRO A 207 -16.67 7.76 -29.72
N GLU A 208 -16.49 9.00 -30.20
CA GLU A 208 -15.28 9.44 -30.90
C GLU A 208 -14.14 9.78 -29.89
N ASN A 209 -14.49 10.07 -28.64
CA ASN A 209 -13.56 10.40 -27.56
C ASN A 209 -13.67 9.41 -26.41
N PRO A 210 -13.06 8.23 -26.50
CA PRO A 210 -13.14 7.24 -25.44
C PRO A 210 -12.51 7.74 -24.13
N ILE A 211 -13.16 7.41 -23.02
CA ILE A 211 -12.66 7.71 -21.68
C ILE A 211 -11.41 6.85 -21.44
N LYS A 212 -10.28 7.50 -21.14
CA LYS A 212 -9.04 6.82 -20.76
C LYS A 212 -8.93 6.80 -19.24
N VAL A 213 -8.83 5.61 -18.68
CA VAL A 213 -8.64 5.39 -17.25
C VAL A 213 -7.34 4.64 -17.03
N SER A 214 -6.55 5.12 -16.08
CA SER A 214 -5.35 4.41 -15.63
C SER A 214 -5.58 3.86 -14.22
N TYR A 215 -5.21 2.63 -14.00
CA TYR A 215 -5.26 2.00 -12.69
C TYR A 215 -4.00 1.18 -12.45
N THR A 216 -3.69 0.96 -11.18
CA THR A 216 -2.62 0.04 -10.80
C THR A 216 -2.96 -1.35 -11.29
N PHE A 217 -1.97 -2.06 -11.77
CA PHE A 217 -2.14 -3.47 -12.10
C PHE A 217 -2.55 -4.20 -10.81
N PRO A 218 -3.62 -5.05 -10.83
CA PRO A 218 -4.25 -5.54 -9.60
C PRO A 218 -3.34 -6.30 -8.65
N TYR A 219 -2.18 -6.74 -9.12
CA TYR A 219 -1.23 -7.56 -8.37
C TYR A 219 0.20 -7.03 -8.45
N SER A 220 0.42 -5.83 -9.04
CA SER A 220 1.78 -5.28 -9.09
C SER A 220 2.15 -4.72 -7.73
N ASP A 221 3.18 -5.30 -7.17
CA ASP A 221 3.84 -4.82 -5.98
C ASP A 221 4.65 -3.57 -6.28
N LEU A 222 5.03 -2.85 -5.25
CA LEU A 222 5.99 -1.78 -5.40
C LEU A 222 7.38 -2.40 -5.59
N LEU A 223 8.04 -2.06 -6.68
CA LEU A 223 9.45 -2.38 -6.84
C LEU A 223 10.32 -1.28 -6.23
N PHE A 224 11.45 -1.65 -5.68
CA PHE A 224 12.31 -0.75 -4.92
C PHE A 224 13.71 -0.65 -5.49
N GLY A 225 14.33 0.51 -5.37
CA GLY A 225 15.72 0.71 -5.76
C GLY A 225 16.34 1.95 -5.15
N SER A 226 17.66 2.02 -5.22
CA SER A 226 18.42 3.15 -4.69
C SER A 226 19.73 3.28 -5.45
N ASN A 227 20.25 4.49 -5.63
CA ASN A 227 21.60 4.72 -6.13
C ASN A 227 22.66 4.67 -5.02
N VAL A 228 22.26 4.44 -3.77
CA VAL A 228 23.17 4.41 -2.61
C VAL A 228 23.77 3.03 -2.40
N TYR A 229 23.03 1.98 -2.71
CA TYR A 229 23.43 0.60 -2.52
C TYR A 229 24.01 0.04 -3.82
N THR A 230 25.33 0.18 -4.00
CA THR A 230 26.05 -0.34 -5.16
C THR A 230 26.32 -1.84 -5.11
N SER A 231 26.06 -2.49 -3.99
CA SER A 231 26.02 -3.95 -3.88
C SER A 231 24.55 -4.38 -3.93
N VAL A 232 23.94 -4.12 -5.04
CA VAL A 232 22.57 -4.45 -5.33
C VAL A 232 22.46 -5.97 -5.39
N GLU A 233 21.77 -6.54 -4.47
CA GLU A 233 20.73 -7.47 -4.85
C GLU A 233 19.93 -6.67 -5.88
N GLU A 234 19.96 -7.13 -7.10
CA GLU A 234 19.51 -6.43 -8.30
C GLU A 234 18.20 -5.73 -8.01
N SER A 235 18.17 -4.42 -8.19
CA SER A 235 16.90 -3.69 -8.15
C SER A 235 15.99 -4.43 -9.09
N GLU A 236 14.93 -5.03 -8.56
CA GLU A 236 13.92 -5.73 -9.35
C GLU A 236 13.47 -4.74 -10.42
N THR A 237 13.81 -5.04 -11.66
CA THR A 237 13.54 -4.17 -12.81
C THR A 237 12.48 -4.76 -13.72
N GLN A 238 11.83 -5.83 -13.27
CA GLN A 238 10.75 -6.54 -13.95
C GLN A 238 9.54 -6.65 -13.01
N PHE A 239 8.36 -6.44 -13.56
CA PHE A 239 7.12 -6.76 -12.86
C PHE A 239 6.72 -8.21 -13.17
N ASP A 240 6.39 -8.97 -12.14
CA ASP A 240 6.18 -10.43 -12.18
C ASP A 240 4.99 -10.89 -13.03
N GLN A 241 4.22 -9.96 -13.55
CA GLN A 241 3.00 -10.31 -14.24
C GLN A 241 3.12 -10.25 -15.75
N ALA A 242 2.67 -11.33 -16.40
CA ALA A 242 2.60 -11.37 -17.84
C ALA A 242 1.49 -10.43 -18.36
N ALA A 243 1.87 -9.56 -19.28
CA ALA A 243 0.97 -8.67 -20.00
C ALA A 243 0.47 -9.32 -21.29
N GLN A 244 -0.63 -8.80 -21.86
CA GLN A 244 -1.23 -9.33 -23.08
C GLN A 244 -1.07 -8.37 -24.27
N LYS A 245 -1.08 -8.92 -25.49
CA LYS A 245 -1.05 -8.11 -26.70
C LYS A 245 -2.20 -7.11 -26.76
N GLY A 246 -1.89 -5.90 -27.19
CA GLY A 246 -2.84 -4.80 -27.29
C GLY A 246 -2.98 -3.98 -26.00
N GLU A 247 -2.47 -4.44 -24.89
CA GLU A 247 -2.50 -3.70 -23.64
C GLU A 247 -1.47 -2.57 -23.63
N GLN A 248 -1.74 -1.56 -22.82
CA GLN A 248 -0.91 -0.37 -22.67
C GLN A 248 -0.53 -0.16 -21.21
N TYR A 249 0.74 0.12 -20.97
CA TYR A 249 1.31 0.27 -19.64
C TYR A 249 2.20 1.50 -19.54
N PHE A 250 2.31 2.01 -18.34
CA PHE A 250 3.32 2.98 -17.95
C PHE A 250 3.73 2.76 -16.50
N ILE A 251 4.89 3.27 -16.13
CA ILE A 251 5.42 3.20 -14.78
C ILE A 251 5.40 4.59 -14.17
N LYS A 252 4.98 4.69 -12.91
CA LYS A 252 5.26 5.84 -12.06
C LYS A 252 6.46 5.52 -11.18
N GLN A 253 7.48 6.34 -11.30
CA GLN A 253 8.62 6.37 -10.40
C GLN A 253 8.36 7.39 -9.32
N HIS A 254 8.31 6.95 -8.09
CA HIS A 254 8.25 7.80 -6.90
C HIS A 254 9.65 7.96 -6.33
N VAL A 255 10.11 9.18 -6.19
CA VAL A 255 11.33 9.50 -5.46
C VAL A 255 10.93 9.92 -4.06
N VAL A 256 11.45 9.23 -3.07
CA VAL A 256 11.01 9.33 -1.67
C VAL A 256 12.20 9.56 -0.73
N ALA A 257 11.92 10.07 0.45
CA ALA A 257 12.90 10.14 1.52
C ALA A 257 13.29 8.71 1.99
N ARG A 258 14.52 8.54 2.48
CA ARG A 258 15.02 7.24 2.96
C ARG A 258 14.06 6.58 3.96
N GLY A 259 13.54 7.33 4.94
CA GLY A 259 12.64 6.76 5.94
C GLY A 259 11.33 6.22 5.36
N VAL A 260 10.84 6.83 4.25
CA VAL A 260 9.69 6.32 3.49
C VAL A 260 10.05 5.02 2.78
N TYR A 261 11.20 4.99 2.12
CA TYR A 261 11.69 3.80 1.43
C TYR A 261 11.83 2.62 2.40
N ASP A 262 12.50 2.83 3.54
CA ASP A 262 12.69 1.80 4.56
C ASP A 262 11.34 1.30 5.12
N PHE A 263 10.36 2.20 5.33
CA PHE A 263 9.03 1.85 5.79
C PHE A 263 8.25 1.01 4.76
N LEU A 264 8.19 1.46 3.51
CA LEU A 264 7.45 0.78 2.46
C LEU A 264 8.03 -0.61 2.19
N ARG A 265 9.36 -0.73 2.09
CA ARG A 265 10.04 -2.01 1.89
C ARG A 265 9.76 -2.99 3.05
N LEU A 266 9.83 -2.51 4.29
CA LEU A 266 9.52 -3.34 5.45
C LEU A 266 8.03 -3.74 5.49
N ALA A 267 7.13 -2.87 5.02
CA ALA A 267 5.71 -3.19 4.92
C ALA A 267 5.44 -4.30 3.90
N GLU A 268 6.13 -4.27 2.75
CA GLU A 268 6.09 -5.35 1.75
C GLU A 268 6.64 -6.66 2.34
N GLU A 269 7.83 -6.64 2.96
CA GLU A 269 8.40 -7.81 3.63
C GLU A 269 7.44 -8.41 4.67
N GLN A 270 6.68 -7.59 5.40
CA GLN A 270 5.69 -8.07 6.36
C GLN A 270 4.46 -8.67 5.68
N ARG A 271 4.02 -8.10 4.58
CA ARG A 271 2.88 -8.62 3.81
C ARG A 271 3.20 -10.01 3.24
N ASP A 272 4.40 -10.16 2.70
CA ASP A 272 4.84 -11.39 2.03
C ASP A 272 5.30 -12.48 3.02
N ASN A 273 5.49 -12.10 4.28
CA ASN A 273 5.86 -13.05 5.32
C ASN A 273 4.66 -13.89 5.76
N GLU A 274 4.48 -15.05 5.16
CA GLU A 274 3.41 -16.02 5.48
C GLU A 274 3.52 -16.65 6.88
N GLY A 275 4.48 -16.21 7.70
CA GLY A 275 4.59 -16.68 9.09
C GLY A 275 4.94 -18.14 9.20
N THR A 276 5.86 -18.64 8.39
CA THR A 276 6.30 -20.04 8.50
C THR A 276 7.00 -20.28 9.83
N GLN A 277 7.00 -21.54 10.29
CA GLN A 277 7.53 -21.93 11.60
C GLN A 277 9.01 -21.54 11.83
N PHE A 278 9.74 -21.21 10.77
CA PHE A 278 11.16 -20.85 10.77
C PHE A 278 11.43 -19.40 10.36
N SER A 279 10.40 -18.64 10.02
CA SER A 279 10.56 -17.21 9.67
C SER A 279 10.76 -16.39 10.93
N PRO A 280 11.80 -15.55 11.03
CA PRO A 280 11.92 -14.63 12.14
C PRO A 280 10.73 -13.66 12.13
N PRO A 281 10.25 -13.22 13.30
CA PRO A 281 9.21 -12.20 13.34
C PRO A 281 9.71 -10.93 12.63
N PRO A 282 8.90 -10.32 11.76
CA PRO A 282 9.31 -9.11 11.05
C PRO A 282 9.56 -7.97 12.03
N ALA A 283 10.47 -7.08 11.67
CA ALA A 283 10.72 -5.89 12.46
C ALA A 283 9.46 -5.01 12.54
N PRO A 284 9.16 -4.39 13.68
CA PRO A 284 7.94 -3.57 13.81
C PRO A 284 8.02 -2.33 12.92
N LEU A 285 6.95 -2.07 12.18
CA LEU A 285 6.77 -0.84 11.41
C LEU A 285 6.73 0.37 12.35
N ARG A 286 7.55 1.37 12.06
CA ARG A 286 7.59 2.62 12.83
C ARG A 286 6.96 3.74 12.05
N SER A 287 5.98 4.40 12.64
CA SER A 287 5.36 5.59 12.10
C SER A 287 6.33 6.78 12.09
N ASN A 288 6.15 7.66 11.12
CA ASN A 288 6.79 8.98 11.11
C ASN A 288 5.92 10.07 11.74
N ILE A 289 4.82 9.71 12.41
CA ILE A 289 3.83 10.64 12.98
C ILE A 289 3.90 10.56 14.49
N LYS A 290 4.48 11.59 15.08
CA LYS A 290 4.79 11.66 16.50
C LYS A 290 3.69 12.38 17.27
N ARG A 291 3.33 11.87 18.46
CA ARG A 291 2.48 12.60 19.39
C ARG A 291 3.25 13.75 20.01
N ILE A 292 2.72 14.96 19.91
CA ILE A 292 3.30 16.15 20.56
C ILE A 292 3.11 16.01 22.07
N GLY A 293 4.24 16.06 22.79
CA GLY A 293 4.24 15.83 24.23
C GLY A 293 4.16 14.36 24.67
N GLY A 294 4.21 13.41 23.70
CA GLY A 294 4.36 11.99 24.00
C GLY A 294 5.75 11.68 24.55
N ASN A 295 5.85 10.65 25.40
CA ASN A 295 7.10 10.27 26.05
C ASN A 295 7.66 8.93 25.55
N THR A 296 6.85 8.15 24.84
CA THR A 296 7.19 6.81 24.38
C THR A 296 6.78 6.61 22.91
N LEU A 297 7.37 5.62 22.25
CA LEU A 297 6.95 5.22 20.89
C LEU A 297 5.51 4.69 20.84
N ASP A 298 4.99 4.24 21.97
CA ASP A 298 3.61 3.77 22.06
C ASP A 298 2.59 4.91 22.05
N ASP A 299 3.04 6.14 22.29
CA ASP A 299 2.20 7.34 22.17
C ASP A 299 2.01 7.77 20.72
N ASP A 300 2.89 7.35 19.81
CA ASP A 300 2.86 7.74 18.41
C ASP A 300 1.65 7.13 17.67
N ALA A 301 1.19 7.81 16.62
CA ALA A 301 0.19 7.28 15.71
C ALA A 301 0.77 6.10 14.91
N LEU A 302 -0.09 5.28 14.34
CA LEU A 302 0.29 4.24 13.39
C LEU A 302 0.20 4.77 11.94
N GLY A 303 0.72 3.99 10.99
CA GLY A 303 0.73 4.37 9.59
C GLY A 303 1.85 5.34 9.25
N PHE A 304 1.74 6.02 8.11
CA PHE A 304 2.83 6.85 7.59
C PHE A 304 2.28 8.02 6.75
N PHE A 305 2.94 9.17 6.86
CA PHE A 305 2.73 10.30 5.97
C PHE A 305 3.86 10.34 4.95
N ILE A 306 3.52 10.25 3.66
CA ILE A 306 4.45 10.14 2.54
C ILE A 306 4.29 11.35 1.63
N ILE A 307 5.42 11.92 1.23
CA ILE A 307 5.51 12.82 0.07
C ILE A 307 6.50 12.22 -0.91
N SER A 308 6.11 12.19 -2.18
CA SER A 308 6.98 11.75 -3.26
C SER A 308 6.95 12.70 -4.44
N SER A 309 8.09 12.91 -5.08
CA SER A 309 8.10 13.41 -6.45
C SER A 309 7.83 12.26 -7.41
N VAL A 310 7.12 12.55 -8.49
CA VAL A 310 6.68 11.53 -9.45
C VAL A 310 7.20 11.85 -10.83
N GLN A 311 7.84 10.85 -11.43
CA GLN A 311 8.16 10.80 -12.85
C GLN A 311 7.36 9.68 -13.51
N LYS A 312 6.80 9.94 -14.66
CA LYS A 312 6.01 8.98 -15.42
C LYS A 312 6.74 8.60 -16.71
N THR A 313 6.80 7.31 -17.02
CA THR A 313 7.31 6.87 -18.33
C THR A 313 6.33 7.23 -19.45
N GLU A 314 6.79 7.16 -20.67
CA GLU A 314 5.89 7.08 -21.82
C GLU A 314 5.03 5.81 -21.74
N VAL A 315 3.86 5.86 -22.41
CA VAL A 315 2.98 4.69 -22.48
C VAL A 315 3.57 3.69 -23.48
N THR A 316 3.75 2.47 -23.05
CA THR A 316 4.24 1.37 -23.88
C THR A 316 3.08 0.45 -24.24
N SER A 317 3.00 0.06 -25.51
CA SER A 317 2.00 -0.89 -26.02
C SER A 317 2.65 -2.25 -26.26
N ILE A 318 1.93 -3.31 -25.91
CA ILE A 318 2.33 -4.69 -26.20
C ILE A 318 1.89 -5.02 -27.64
N ASN A 319 2.83 -5.20 -28.55
CA ASN A 319 2.62 -5.42 -29.98
C ASN A 319 2.62 -6.91 -30.36
#